data_a344c63e4cd3d29b5f45369980e4eb79
#
_entry.id   a344c63e4cd3d29b5f45369980e4eb79
#
_cell.length_a   1.000
_cell.length_b   1.000
_cell.length_c   1.000
_cell.angle_alpha   90.00
_cell.angle_beta   90.00
_cell.angle_gamma   90.00
#
_symmetry.space_group_name_H-M   'P 1'
#
loop_
_entity.id
_entity.type
_entity.pdbx_description
1 polymer ?
#
loop_
_entity_poly.entity_id
_entity_poly.type
_entity_poly.pdbx_seq_one_letter_code
_entity_poly.pdbx_strand_id
1 'polypeptide(L)' 'QNMLLAATALGLGSCWVAGDKKHYAGKVEELVCAPPDCKLISLVAVGHAADDLPPRKQRRPLAAMIHHEKF' A
#
# COMPACT_ATOMS: atom_id res chain seq x y z
N GLN A 1 -4.91 5.24 2.06
CA GLN A 1 -3.76 5.93 2.69
C GLN A 1 -4.05 6.32 4.14
N ASN A 2 -5.25 6.78 4.42
CA ASN A 2 -5.62 7.12 5.81
C ASN A 2 -5.54 5.92 6.74
N MET A 3 -5.86 4.73 6.26
CA MET A 3 -5.70 3.50 7.05
C MET A 3 -4.23 3.25 7.40
N LEU A 4 -3.33 3.52 6.46
CA LEU A 4 -1.91 3.35 6.69
C LEU A 4 -1.39 4.32 7.75
N LEU A 5 -1.84 5.56 7.68
CA LEU A 5 -1.48 6.57 8.68
C LEU A 5 -2.03 6.21 10.06
N ALA A 6 -3.27 5.76 10.13
CA ALA A 6 -3.88 5.33 11.39
C ALA A 6 -3.14 4.13 11.98
N ALA A 7 -2.75 3.16 11.16
CA ALA A 7 -1.98 2.01 11.61
C ALA A 7 -0.65 2.44 12.21
N THR A 8 0.05 3.36 11.55
CA THR A 8 1.31 3.89 12.07
C THR A 8 1.11 4.56 13.44
N ALA A 9 0.04 5.35 13.56
CA ALA A 9 -0.26 6.03 14.83
C ALA A 9 -0.54 5.04 15.96
N LEU A 10 -1.06 3.86 15.64
CA LEU A 10 -1.34 2.80 16.61
C LEU A 10 -0.15 1.87 16.84
N GLY A 11 0.99 2.13 16.22
CA GLY A 11 2.17 1.29 16.35
C GLY A 11 2.14 0.03 15.51
N LEU A 12 1.28 -0.04 14.51
CA LEU A 12 1.16 -1.18 13.62
C LEU A 12 1.88 -0.93 12.30
N GLY A 13 2.33 -2.01 11.67
CA GLY A 13 2.85 -1.95 10.32
C GLY A 13 1.73 -2.17 9.30
N SER A 14 1.84 -1.55 8.15
CA SER A 14 0.87 -1.73 7.09
C SER A 14 1.51 -1.49 5.73
N CYS A 15 0.88 -2.03 4.69
CA CYS A 15 1.37 -1.80 3.35
C CYS A 15 0.25 -2.01 2.32
N TRP A 16 0.34 -1.29 1.21
CA TRP A 16 -0.56 -1.47 0.08
C TRP A 16 -0.10 -2.66 -0.76
N VAL A 17 -1.07 -3.46 -1.18
CA VAL A 17 -0.84 -4.57 -2.09
C VAL A 17 -1.76 -4.38 -3.29
N ALA A 18 -1.20 -4.41 -4.49
CA ALA A 18 -2.00 -4.27 -5.70
C ALA A 18 -2.97 -5.44 -5.84
N GLY A 19 -4.19 -5.16 -6.30
CA GLY A 19 -5.24 -6.18 -6.42
C GLY A 19 -5.72 -6.37 -7.84
N ASP A 20 -5.92 -5.28 -8.56
CA ASP A 20 -6.48 -5.34 -9.91
C ASP A 20 -5.52 -6.06 -10.86
N LYS A 21 -6.07 -6.94 -11.71
CA LYS A 21 -5.32 -7.73 -12.70
C LYS A 21 -4.28 -8.68 -12.12
N LYS A 22 -4.27 -8.90 -10.81
CA LYS A 22 -3.41 -9.92 -10.21
C LYS A 22 -4.08 -11.29 -10.29
N HIS A 23 -3.27 -12.34 -10.33
CA HIS A 23 -3.79 -13.71 -10.47
C HIS A 23 -4.67 -14.15 -9.29
N TYR A 24 -4.53 -13.53 -8.14
CA TYR A 24 -5.33 -13.84 -6.95
C TYR A 24 -6.62 -13.01 -6.84
N ALA A 25 -6.82 -12.03 -7.73
CA ALA A 25 -7.95 -11.08 -7.61
C ALA A 25 -9.30 -11.79 -7.58
N GLY A 26 -9.52 -12.74 -8.47
CA GLY A 26 -10.77 -13.49 -8.53
C GLY A 26 -11.05 -14.28 -7.26
N LYS A 27 -10.01 -14.91 -6.71
CA LYS A 27 -10.15 -15.69 -5.47
C LYS A 27 -10.48 -14.81 -4.28
N VAL A 28 -9.85 -13.63 -4.19
CA VAL A 28 -10.14 -12.69 -3.11
C VAL A 28 -11.54 -12.14 -3.23
N GLU A 29 -11.98 -11.82 -4.44
CA GLU A 29 -13.34 -11.33 -4.69
C GLU A 29 -14.39 -12.36 -4.25
N GLU A 30 -14.14 -13.64 -4.53
CA GLU A 30 -15.01 -14.72 -4.03
C GLU A 30 -15.01 -14.82 -2.52
N LEU A 31 -13.83 -14.71 -1.91
CA LEU A 31 -13.69 -14.85 -0.47
C LEU A 31 -14.48 -13.78 0.29
N VAL A 32 -14.50 -12.56 -0.22
CA VAL A 32 -15.22 -11.45 0.41
C VAL A 32 -16.64 -11.28 -0.14
N CYS A 33 -17.08 -12.18 -0.99
CA CYS A 33 -18.42 -12.16 -1.60
C CYS A 33 -18.71 -10.87 -2.37
N ALA A 34 -17.73 -10.38 -3.11
CA ALA A 34 -17.90 -9.15 -3.89
C ALA A 34 -18.90 -9.36 -5.02
N PRO A 35 -19.81 -8.39 -5.29
CA PRO A 35 -20.71 -8.47 -6.43
C PRO A 35 -19.96 -8.48 -7.76
N PRO A 36 -20.58 -9.01 -8.85
CA PRO A 36 -19.90 -9.06 -10.15
C PRO A 36 -19.49 -7.71 -10.74
N ASP A 37 -20.12 -6.64 -10.31
CA ASP A 37 -19.83 -5.28 -10.78
C ASP A 37 -18.74 -4.59 -9.96
N CYS A 38 -18.15 -5.29 -8.99
CA CYS A 38 -17.07 -4.79 -8.16
C CYS A 38 -15.76 -5.46 -8.52
N LYS A 39 -14.68 -4.70 -8.48
CA LYS A 39 -13.34 -5.20 -8.74
C LYS A 39 -12.46 -5.01 -7.52
N LEU A 40 -11.55 -5.95 -7.30
CA LEU A 40 -10.50 -5.77 -6.30
C LEU A 40 -9.47 -4.78 -6.84
N ILE A 41 -9.38 -3.62 -6.24
CA ILE A 41 -8.40 -2.59 -6.62
C ILE A 41 -7.11 -2.75 -5.83
N SER A 42 -7.23 -2.91 -4.54
CA SER A 42 -6.05 -3.05 -3.68
C SER A 42 -6.40 -3.76 -2.39
N LEU A 43 -5.37 -4.24 -1.73
CA LEU A 43 -5.44 -4.80 -0.40
C LEU A 43 -4.57 -3.98 0.52
N VAL A 44 -4.90 -3.96 1.80
CA VAL A 44 -4.04 -3.35 2.80
C VAL A 44 -3.73 -4.42 3.84
N ALA A 45 -2.46 -4.77 3.95
CA ALA A 45 -2.00 -5.68 4.99
C ALA A 45 -1.70 -4.88 6.24
N VAL A 46 -2.24 -5.30 7.38
CA VAL A 46 -2.02 -4.62 8.66
C VAL A 46 -1.62 -5.67 9.69
N GLY A 47 -0.61 -5.37 10.47
CA GLY A 47 -0.16 -6.30 11.51
C GLY A 47 0.96 -5.70 12.34
N HIS A 48 1.45 -6.49 13.28
CA HIS A 48 2.60 -6.08 14.08
C HIS A 48 3.87 -6.27 13.26
N ALA A 49 4.70 -5.23 13.19
CA ALA A 49 5.96 -5.31 12.47
C ALA A 49 6.92 -6.26 13.20
N ALA A 50 7.78 -6.94 12.43
CA ALA A 50 8.85 -7.72 13.02
C ALA A 50 9.82 -6.79 13.76
N ASP A 51 10.56 -7.35 14.72
CA ASP A 51 11.52 -6.56 15.51
C ASP A 51 12.58 -5.91 14.65
N ASP A 52 12.92 -6.54 13.52
CA ASP A 52 13.88 -5.99 12.56
C ASP A 52 13.18 -5.03 11.62
N LEU A 53 13.07 -3.78 12.02
CA LEU A 53 12.52 -2.76 11.15
C LEU A 53 13.50 -2.44 10.01
N PRO A 54 13.00 -2.27 8.78
CA PRO A 54 13.86 -1.87 7.70
C PRO A 54 14.47 -0.49 7.97
N PRO A 55 15.68 -0.22 7.47
CA PRO A 55 16.28 1.09 7.65
C PRO A 55 15.41 2.17 7.02
N ARG A 56 15.54 3.39 7.53
CA ARG A 56 14.81 4.53 6.99
C ARG A 56 15.09 4.65 5.50
N LYS A 57 14.03 4.85 4.72
CA LYS A 57 14.18 5.02 3.28
C LYS A 57 15.03 6.23 2.97
N GLN A 58 15.98 6.04 2.06
CA GLN A 58 16.75 7.16 1.54
C GLN A 58 15.95 7.85 0.46
N ARG A 59 15.95 9.17 0.50
CA ARG A 59 15.26 9.98 -0.50
C ARG A 59 16.28 10.77 -1.29
N ARG A 60 16.03 10.96 -2.57
CA ARG A 60 16.88 11.81 -3.38
C ARG A 60 16.76 13.25 -2.92
N PRO A 61 17.82 14.07 -3.08
CA PRO A 61 17.70 15.49 -2.75
C PRO A 61 16.54 16.13 -3.51
N LEU A 62 15.85 17.05 -2.86
CA LEU A 62 14.69 17.71 -3.44
C LEU A 62 15.04 18.41 -4.76
N ALA A 63 16.21 19.01 -4.82
CA ALA A 63 16.67 19.70 -6.04
C ALA A 63 16.78 18.78 -7.25
N ALA A 64 17.03 17.47 -7.04
CA ALA A 64 17.11 16.50 -8.11
C ALA A 64 15.73 16.10 -8.64
N MET A 65 14.66 16.41 -7.92
CA MET A 65 13.30 15.99 -8.25
C MET A 65 12.40 17.13 -8.70
N ILE A 66 12.76 18.38 -8.35
CA ILE A 66 11.96 19.56 -8.71
C ILE A 66 12.55 20.22 -9.95
N HIS A 67 11.68 20.48 -10.92
CA HIS A 67 12.03 21.16 -12.15
C HIS A 67 11.08 22.34 -12.32
N HIS A 68 11.65 23.51 -12.61
CA HIS A 68 10.87 24.74 -12.80
C HIS A 68 10.70 25.00 -14.29
N GLU A 69 9.46 24.95 -14.78
CA GLU A 69 9.06 25.22 -16.18
C GLU A 69 9.54 24.18 -17.19
N LYS A 70 10.77 23.66 -17.08
CA LYS A 70 11.30 22.61 -17.95
C LYS A 70 12.16 21.63 -17.16
N PHE A 71 12.26 20.46 -17.69
CA PHE A 71 13.15 19.43 -17.16
C PHE A 71 14.61 19.70 -17.50
#